data_313a2c5ff6d42657e31d6a1161959a81
#
_entry.id   313a2c5ff6d42657e31d6a1161959a81
#
_cell.length_a   1.000
_cell.length_b   1.000
_cell.length_c   1.000
_cell.angle_alpha   90.00
_cell.angle_beta   90.00
_cell.angle_gamma   90.00
#
_symmetry.space_group_name_H-M   'P 1'
#
loop_
_entity.id
_entity.type
_entity.pdbx_description
1 polymer ?
#
loop_
_entity_poly.entity_id
_entity_poly.type
_entity_poly.pdbx_seq_one_letter_code
_entity_poly.pdbx_strand_id
1 'polypeptide(L)'
;YIQQKELCYILDELQSVGINTVFFQARIRGEVFYSSRYEPWAAVLSHGQEPGYDPLAFASAESHKRAIECHAWRGTFPVGSNRQVKKQGRSSVVARHRSWCKQLSGQWFLDPGNPAVKDYLRVLVGEVVSKYDVDGIHLDYVRYPDNAMKFPDSDSFRKWGSRSKSLFRWREDNITGIVTAIYEEVKRLKPWVKVRRSP
;
A
#
# COMPACT_ATOMS: atom_id res chain seq x y z
N TYR A 1 -1.26 4.52 26.31
CA TYR A 1 -1.17 3.86 25.18
C TYR A 1 -0.36 2.54 25.16
N ILE A 2 -1.09 1.42 25.24
CA ILE A 2 -0.50 0.06 25.30
C ILE A 2 0.32 -0.22 24.03
N GLN A 3 -0.24 0.03 22.84
CA GLN A 3 0.41 -0.21 21.55
C GLN A 3 1.76 0.50 21.38
N GLN A 4 1.88 1.74 21.88
CA GLN A 4 3.14 2.48 21.82
C GLN A 4 4.21 1.83 22.71
N LYS A 5 3.83 1.40 23.92
CA LYS A 5 4.75 0.70 24.85
C LYS A 5 5.19 -0.65 24.28
N GLU A 6 4.27 -1.42 23.71
CA GLU A 6 4.59 -2.68 23.04
C GLU A 6 5.56 -2.48 21.87
N LEU A 7 5.33 -1.47 21.02
CA LEU A 7 6.23 -1.20 19.91
C LEU A 7 7.64 -0.82 20.41
N CYS A 8 7.75 0.04 21.43
CA CYS A 8 9.06 0.36 22.01
C CYS A 8 9.76 -0.89 22.54
N TYR A 9 9.05 -1.74 23.29
CA TYR A 9 9.61 -3.00 23.79
C TYR A 9 10.10 -3.91 22.64
N ILE A 10 9.30 -4.09 21.60
CA ILE A 10 9.69 -4.89 20.41
C ILE A 10 10.95 -4.29 19.77
N LEU A 11 11.03 -2.98 19.60
CA LEU A 11 12.18 -2.33 18.98
C LEU A 11 13.45 -2.46 19.85
N ASP A 12 13.32 -2.42 21.20
CA ASP A 12 14.44 -2.66 22.12
C ASP A 12 14.98 -4.09 21.99
N GLU A 13 14.09 -5.09 21.91
CA GLU A 13 14.46 -6.48 21.69
C GLU A 13 15.16 -6.68 20.32
N LEU A 14 14.59 -6.08 19.26
CA LEU A 14 15.18 -6.15 17.92
C LEU A 14 16.57 -5.52 17.87
N GLN A 15 16.77 -4.38 18.52
CA GLN A 15 18.07 -3.72 18.63
C GLN A 15 19.07 -4.62 19.37
N SER A 16 18.67 -5.25 20.47
CA SER A 16 19.53 -6.09 21.30
C SER A 16 20.12 -7.29 20.55
N VAL A 17 19.41 -7.79 19.53
CA VAL A 17 19.87 -8.89 18.68
C VAL A 17 20.45 -8.43 17.33
N GLY A 18 20.70 -7.12 17.15
CA GLY A 18 21.39 -6.56 16.00
C GLY A 18 20.52 -6.39 14.76
N ILE A 19 19.19 -6.40 14.87
CA ILE A 19 18.29 -6.06 13.76
C ILE A 19 18.38 -4.55 13.51
N ASN A 20 18.61 -4.18 12.25
CA ASN A 20 18.80 -2.79 11.83
C ASN A 20 17.73 -2.27 10.87
N THR A 21 16.71 -3.06 10.54
CA THR A 21 15.64 -2.67 9.62
C THR A 21 14.32 -3.32 10.03
N VAL A 22 13.25 -2.55 10.09
CA VAL A 22 11.89 -3.05 10.31
C VAL A 22 10.97 -2.66 9.15
N PHE A 23 10.01 -3.52 8.85
CA PHE A 23 8.93 -3.25 7.91
C PHE A 23 7.65 -2.98 8.69
N PHE A 24 7.31 -1.70 8.84
CA PHE A 24 6.08 -1.29 9.51
C PHE A 24 4.91 -1.30 8.54
N GLN A 25 3.85 -2.06 8.86
CA GLN A 25 2.68 -2.15 7.99
C GLN A 25 1.91 -0.81 7.97
N ALA A 26 2.17 0.01 6.95
CA ALA A 26 1.56 1.31 6.79
C ALA A 26 0.20 1.25 6.07
N ARG A 27 -0.02 0.23 5.20
CA ARG A 27 -1.27 0.05 4.46
C ARG A 27 -1.68 -1.40 4.36
N ILE A 28 -2.93 -1.70 4.70
CA ILE A 28 -3.54 -3.02 4.56
C ILE A 28 -4.94 -2.91 3.96
N ARG A 29 -5.18 -3.56 2.81
CA ARG A 29 -6.53 -3.72 2.24
C ARG A 29 -7.34 -2.43 2.13
N GLY A 30 -6.73 -1.36 1.60
CA GLY A 30 -7.40 -0.06 1.43
C GLY A 30 -7.64 0.71 2.72
N GLU A 31 -6.96 0.35 3.81
CA GLU A 31 -6.92 1.03 5.10
C GLU A 31 -5.47 1.33 5.48
N VAL A 32 -5.24 2.36 6.30
CA VAL A 32 -3.91 2.84 6.64
C VAL A 32 -3.68 3.00 8.15
N PHE A 33 -2.40 2.97 8.54
CA PHE A 33 -1.91 3.19 9.91
C PHE A 33 -1.18 4.53 10.04
N TYR A 34 -1.63 5.53 9.28
CA TYR A 34 -1.10 6.90 9.30
C TYR A 34 -2.19 7.90 8.89
N SER A 35 -2.01 9.18 9.18
CA SER A 35 -2.96 10.22 8.78
C SER A 35 -2.93 10.42 7.25
N SER A 36 -3.93 9.87 6.56
CA SER A 36 -4.06 9.94 5.10
C SER A 36 -5.24 10.80 4.67
N ARG A 37 -5.06 11.52 3.55
CA ARG A 37 -6.14 12.24 2.86
C ARG A 37 -6.95 11.34 1.94
N TYR A 38 -6.47 10.12 1.67
CA TYR A 38 -6.98 9.26 0.60
C TYR A 38 -7.63 7.98 1.09
N GLU A 39 -7.16 7.42 2.19
CA GLU A 39 -7.66 6.14 2.70
C GLU A 39 -8.04 6.24 4.18
N PRO A 40 -9.05 5.47 4.63
CA PRO A 40 -9.50 5.52 6.01
C PRO A 40 -8.49 4.85 6.95
N TRP A 41 -8.55 5.22 8.23
CA TRP A 41 -7.84 4.54 9.30
C TRP A 41 -8.19 3.05 9.35
N ALA A 42 -7.21 2.22 9.62
CA ALA A 42 -7.40 0.78 9.72
C ALA A 42 -8.37 0.45 10.87
N ALA A 43 -9.42 -0.31 10.55
CA ALA A 43 -10.44 -0.68 11.51
C ALA A 43 -9.88 -1.51 12.69
N VAL A 44 -8.81 -2.26 12.46
CA VAL A 44 -8.12 -3.04 13.50
C VAL A 44 -7.40 -2.16 14.52
N LEU A 45 -7.00 -0.95 14.13
CA LEU A 45 -6.30 -0.02 15.02
C LEU A 45 -7.27 0.70 15.97
N SER A 46 -8.34 1.27 15.42
CA SER A 46 -9.20 2.23 16.13
C SER A 46 -10.66 2.19 15.67
N HIS A 47 -11.11 1.04 15.17
CA HIS A 47 -12.46 0.88 14.59
C HIS A 47 -12.73 1.84 13.40
N GLY A 48 -11.67 2.29 12.72
CA GLY A 48 -11.76 3.21 11.58
C GLY A 48 -11.81 4.69 11.98
N GLN A 49 -11.61 5.00 13.24
CA GLN A 49 -11.51 6.38 13.75
C GLN A 49 -10.05 6.80 13.92
N GLU A 50 -9.81 8.08 14.12
CA GLU A 50 -8.48 8.60 14.44
C GLU A 50 -8.03 8.06 15.83
N PRO A 51 -6.83 7.43 15.91
CA PRO A 51 -6.40 6.74 17.12
C PRO A 51 -5.79 7.64 18.19
N GLY A 52 -5.81 8.97 18.02
CA GLY A 52 -5.23 9.94 18.96
C GLY A 52 -3.70 10.06 18.86
N TYR A 53 -3.05 9.34 17.97
CA TYR A 53 -1.64 9.46 17.59
C TYR A 53 -1.45 8.92 16.18
N ASP A 54 -0.33 9.24 15.53
CA ASP A 54 0.01 8.69 14.21
C ASP A 54 0.98 7.51 14.37
N PRO A 55 0.53 6.26 14.12
CA PRO A 55 1.35 5.07 14.31
C PRO A 55 2.60 5.02 13.44
N LEU A 56 2.54 5.48 12.18
CA LEU A 56 3.70 5.47 11.28
C LEU A 56 4.74 6.51 11.72
N ALA A 57 4.30 7.71 12.09
CA ALA A 57 5.19 8.73 12.62
C ALA A 57 5.88 8.25 13.91
N PHE A 58 5.12 7.64 14.82
CA PHE A 58 5.65 7.09 16.06
C PHE A 58 6.64 5.95 15.78
N ALA A 59 6.29 5.00 14.93
CA ALA A 59 7.16 3.86 14.58
C ALA A 59 8.49 4.32 13.96
N SER A 60 8.45 5.27 13.02
CA SER A 60 9.66 5.82 12.41
C SER A 60 10.55 6.50 13.44
N ALA A 61 9.98 7.38 14.27
CA ALA A 61 10.75 8.10 15.29
C ALA A 61 11.39 7.16 16.32
N GLU A 62 10.64 6.14 16.79
CA GLU A 62 11.16 5.18 17.78
C GLU A 62 12.19 4.22 17.19
N SER A 63 12.05 3.86 15.91
CA SER A 63 13.05 3.06 15.18
C SER A 63 14.37 3.82 15.04
N HIS A 64 14.33 5.09 14.65
CA HIS A 64 15.52 5.94 14.48
C HIS A 64 16.27 6.17 15.77
N LYS A 65 15.59 6.31 16.91
CA LYS A 65 16.26 6.40 18.24
C LYS A 65 17.13 5.19 18.55
N ARG A 66 16.86 4.05 17.89
CA ARG A 66 17.58 2.78 18.07
C ARG A 66 18.50 2.45 16.90
N ALA A 67 18.74 3.39 16.00
CA ALA A 67 19.50 3.19 14.75
C ALA A 67 18.92 2.06 13.87
N ILE A 68 17.59 1.89 13.86
CA ILE A 68 16.85 0.94 13.04
C ILE A 68 16.17 1.70 11.90
N GLU A 69 16.36 1.25 10.66
CA GLU A 69 15.61 1.77 9.52
C GLU A 69 14.12 1.37 9.60
N CYS A 70 13.22 2.31 9.35
CA CYS A 70 11.78 2.07 9.29
C CYS A 70 11.28 2.14 7.84
N HIS A 71 10.89 1.00 7.28
CA HIS A 71 10.31 0.92 5.94
C HIS A 71 8.78 0.82 6.02
N ALA A 72 8.08 1.68 5.30
CA ALA A 72 6.63 1.63 5.19
C ALA A 72 6.21 0.46 4.29
N TRP A 73 5.69 -0.61 4.88
CA TRP A 73 5.17 -1.78 4.18
C TRP A 73 3.74 -1.55 3.72
N ARG A 74 3.47 -1.79 2.44
CA ARG A 74 2.20 -1.46 1.79
C ARG A 74 1.70 -2.61 0.92
N GLY A 75 0.51 -3.14 1.23
CA GLY A 75 -0.23 -3.98 0.28
C GLY A 75 -0.69 -3.12 -0.92
N THR A 76 -0.34 -3.51 -2.15
CA THR A 76 -0.52 -2.64 -3.32
C THR A 76 -1.95 -2.72 -3.89
N PHE A 77 -2.39 -3.87 -4.37
CA PHE A 77 -3.68 -3.99 -5.06
C PHE A 77 -4.85 -4.47 -4.19
N PRO A 78 -4.67 -5.31 -3.16
CA PRO A 78 -5.80 -5.76 -2.35
C PRO A 78 -6.54 -4.61 -1.66
N VAL A 79 -7.87 -4.61 -1.75
CA VAL A 79 -8.76 -3.63 -1.09
C VAL A 79 -9.52 -4.28 0.07
N GLY A 80 -9.83 -5.57 -0.02
CA GLY A 80 -10.48 -6.32 1.05
C GLY A 80 -11.69 -7.15 0.61
N SER A 81 -12.25 -7.89 1.54
CA SER A 81 -13.46 -8.68 1.33
C SER A 81 -14.70 -7.78 1.19
N ASN A 82 -15.79 -8.34 0.68
CA ASN A 82 -17.10 -7.68 0.65
C ASN A 82 -17.50 -7.13 2.04
N ARG A 83 -17.24 -7.91 3.10
CA ARG A 83 -17.54 -7.50 4.48
C ARG A 83 -16.72 -6.28 4.91
N GLN A 84 -15.42 -6.25 4.59
CA GLN A 84 -14.53 -5.14 4.92
C GLN A 84 -14.92 -3.88 4.16
N VAL A 85 -15.13 -3.97 2.84
CA VAL A 85 -15.59 -2.85 2.01
C VAL A 85 -16.93 -2.29 2.50
N LYS A 86 -17.88 -3.15 2.87
CA LYS A 86 -19.17 -2.72 3.45
C LYS A 86 -18.96 -1.98 4.78
N LYS A 87 -18.04 -2.46 5.64
CA LYS A 87 -17.72 -1.82 6.93
C LYS A 87 -17.07 -0.44 6.74
N GLN A 88 -16.20 -0.29 5.76
CA GLN A 88 -15.58 1.00 5.40
C GLN A 88 -16.60 2.02 4.86
N GLY A 89 -17.72 1.55 4.31
CA GLY A 89 -18.80 2.39 3.81
C GLY A 89 -18.34 3.38 2.72
N ARG A 90 -18.72 4.65 2.87
CA ARG A 90 -18.37 5.71 1.89
C ARG A 90 -16.91 6.05 1.82
N SER A 91 -16.10 5.73 2.82
CA SER A 91 -14.65 5.97 2.82
C SER A 91 -13.86 4.93 2.01
N SER A 92 -14.48 3.79 1.68
CA SER A 92 -13.86 2.78 0.84
C SER A 92 -13.51 3.31 -0.55
N VAL A 93 -12.34 2.93 -1.06
CA VAL A 93 -11.95 3.22 -2.45
C VAL A 93 -12.95 2.60 -3.45
N VAL A 94 -13.59 1.47 -3.11
CA VAL A 94 -14.63 0.85 -3.95
C VAL A 94 -15.86 1.74 -4.05
N ALA A 95 -16.28 2.38 -2.96
CA ALA A 95 -17.43 3.27 -2.96
C ALA A 95 -17.15 4.58 -3.70
N ARG A 96 -15.93 5.12 -3.57
CA ARG A 96 -15.53 6.38 -4.20
C ARG A 96 -15.14 6.22 -5.68
N HIS A 97 -14.56 5.07 -6.03
CA HIS A 97 -14.00 4.83 -7.36
C HIS A 97 -14.29 3.40 -7.83
N ARG A 98 -15.59 3.08 -7.98
CA ARG A 98 -16.04 1.73 -8.34
C ARG A 98 -15.38 1.18 -9.61
N SER A 99 -15.18 2.04 -10.61
CA SER A 99 -14.56 1.68 -11.89
C SER A 99 -13.06 1.36 -11.81
N TRP A 100 -12.41 1.68 -10.69
CA TRP A 100 -11.00 1.34 -10.45
C TRP A 100 -10.83 -0.06 -9.86
N CYS A 101 -11.92 -0.67 -9.44
CA CYS A 101 -11.89 -1.89 -8.64
C CYS A 101 -12.52 -3.06 -9.38
N LYS A 102 -11.92 -4.23 -9.22
CA LYS A 102 -12.42 -5.51 -9.71
C LYS A 102 -12.66 -6.44 -8.54
N GLN A 103 -13.63 -7.34 -8.71
CA GLN A 103 -13.97 -8.35 -7.69
C GLN A 103 -13.62 -9.73 -8.22
N LEU A 104 -12.92 -10.51 -7.40
CA LEU A 104 -12.61 -11.91 -7.68
C LEU A 104 -12.79 -12.71 -6.39
N SER A 105 -13.59 -13.77 -6.43
CA SER A 105 -13.80 -14.69 -5.30
C SER A 105 -14.14 -13.99 -3.97
N GLY A 106 -15.03 -12.99 -4.01
CA GLY A 106 -15.45 -12.23 -2.83
C GLY A 106 -14.44 -11.21 -2.29
N GLN A 107 -13.30 -11.06 -2.97
CA GLN A 107 -12.28 -10.06 -2.65
C GLN A 107 -12.26 -8.95 -3.69
N TRP A 108 -11.99 -7.73 -3.25
CA TRP A 108 -11.84 -6.55 -4.07
C TRP A 108 -10.36 -6.22 -4.27
N PHE A 109 -10.05 -5.81 -5.48
CA PHE A 109 -8.70 -5.42 -5.90
C PHE A 109 -8.77 -4.12 -6.70
N LEU A 110 -7.76 -3.28 -6.58
CA LEU A 110 -7.49 -2.25 -7.56
C LEU A 110 -7.11 -2.91 -8.89
N ASP A 111 -7.62 -2.39 -10.00
CA ASP A 111 -7.34 -2.92 -11.33
C ASP A 111 -6.00 -2.37 -11.85
N PRO A 112 -4.95 -3.21 -11.97
CA PRO A 112 -3.65 -2.72 -12.45
C PRO A 112 -3.69 -2.19 -13.89
N GLY A 113 -4.68 -2.63 -14.66
CA GLY A 113 -4.87 -2.21 -16.04
C GLY A 113 -5.53 -0.84 -16.21
N ASN A 114 -6.02 -0.24 -15.12
CA ASN A 114 -6.65 1.08 -15.15
C ASN A 114 -5.60 2.17 -14.88
N PRO A 115 -5.32 3.09 -15.84
CA PRO A 115 -4.33 4.17 -15.64
C PRO A 115 -4.56 5.03 -14.40
N ALA A 116 -5.82 5.27 -14.01
CA ALA A 116 -6.13 6.04 -12.80
C ALA A 116 -5.67 5.34 -11.51
N VAL A 117 -5.60 4.00 -11.51
CA VAL A 117 -5.05 3.22 -10.39
C VAL A 117 -3.55 3.44 -10.25
N LYS A 118 -2.81 3.49 -11.36
CA LYS A 118 -1.38 3.82 -11.35
C LYS A 118 -1.13 5.19 -10.70
N ASP A 119 -1.88 6.21 -11.11
CA ASP A 119 -1.75 7.55 -10.55
C ASP A 119 -2.15 7.59 -9.08
N TYR A 120 -3.22 6.89 -8.70
CA TYR A 120 -3.65 6.78 -7.31
C TYR A 120 -2.58 6.15 -6.41
N LEU A 121 -2.00 5.03 -6.81
CA LEU A 121 -0.94 4.35 -6.05
C LEU A 121 0.32 5.22 -5.94
N ARG A 122 0.69 5.94 -7.00
CA ARG A 122 1.79 6.91 -6.98
C ARG A 122 1.54 8.02 -5.96
N VAL A 123 0.33 8.59 -5.93
CA VAL A 123 -0.06 9.65 -4.99
C VAL A 123 -0.05 9.13 -3.54
N LEU A 124 -0.56 7.93 -3.28
CA LEU A 124 -0.54 7.32 -1.95
C LEU A 124 0.88 7.12 -1.41
N VAL A 125 1.81 6.70 -2.26
CA VAL A 125 3.22 6.55 -1.86
C VAL A 125 3.85 7.92 -1.68
N GLY A 126 3.59 8.86 -2.57
CA GLY A 126 4.06 10.24 -2.47
C GLY A 126 3.61 10.92 -1.17
N GLU A 127 2.37 10.64 -0.70
CA GLU A 127 1.89 11.13 0.59
C GLU A 127 2.76 10.64 1.76
N VAL A 128 3.08 9.33 1.80
CA VAL A 128 3.93 8.77 2.86
C VAL A 128 5.33 9.37 2.82
N VAL A 129 5.97 9.37 1.66
CA VAL A 129 7.36 9.87 1.51
C VAL A 129 7.46 11.35 1.84
N SER A 130 6.45 12.15 1.49
CA SER A 130 6.45 13.58 1.78
C SER A 130 6.23 13.91 3.25
N LYS A 131 5.37 13.16 3.94
CA LYS A 131 4.93 13.46 5.31
C LYS A 131 5.79 12.81 6.38
N TYR A 132 6.38 11.65 6.10
CA TYR A 132 7.02 10.80 7.11
C TYR A 132 8.51 10.64 6.83
N ASP A 133 9.27 10.49 7.91
CA ASP A 133 10.70 10.20 7.85
C ASP A 133 10.90 8.67 7.80
N VAL A 134 10.54 8.08 6.67
CA VAL A 134 10.74 6.66 6.40
C VAL A 134 12.00 6.44 5.55
N ASP A 135 12.73 5.36 5.82
CA ASP A 135 13.96 5.00 5.09
C ASP A 135 13.67 4.23 3.81
N GLY A 136 12.48 3.66 3.71
CA GLY A 136 12.07 2.90 2.54
C GLY A 136 10.58 2.71 2.39
N ILE A 137 10.20 2.39 1.16
CA ILE A 137 8.86 1.91 0.79
C ILE A 137 8.99 0.44 0.38
N HIS A 138 8.20 -0.43 1.00
CA HIS A 138 8.11 -1.84 0.66
C HIS A 138 6.75 -2.15 0.05
N LEU A 139 6.75 -2.49 -1.25
CA LEU A 139 5.54 -2.84 -2.00
C LEU A 139 5.29 -4.35 -1.89
N ASP A 140 4.16 -4.70 -1.33
CA ASP A 140 3.70 -6.08 -1.22
C ASP A 140 2.48 -6.30 -2.09
N TYR A 141 2.21 -7.55 -2.47
CA TYR A 141 1.11 -7.91 -3.37
C TYR A 141 1.12 -7.07 -4.67
N VAL A 142 2.31 -6.81 -5.22
CA VAL A 142 2.49 -6.05 -6.47
C VAL A 142 2.38 -6.98 -7.68
N ARG A 143 1.29 -7.73 -7.71
CA ARG A 143 0.97 -8.74 -8.72
C ARG A 143 -0.54 -8.90 -8.87
N TYR A 144 -0.95 -9.49 -9.97
CA TYR A 144 -2.33 -9.97 -10.09
C TYR A 144 -2.61 -11.05 -9.03
N PRO A 145 -3.88 -11.26 -8.62
CA PRO A 145 -4.25 -12.33 -7.68
C PRO A 145 -3.81 -13.71 -8.17
N ASP A 146 -3.66 -14.67 -7.26
CA ASP A 146 -3.20 -16.03 -7.58
C ASP A 146 -4.03 -16.72 -8.67
N ASN A 147 -5.31 -16.40 -8.79
CA ASN A 147 -6.17 -16.85 -9.88
C ASN A 147 -6.27 -15.80 -11.01
N ALA A 148 -5.13 -15.29 -11.46
CA ALA A 148 -5.04 -14.22 -12.46
C ALA A 148 -5.82 -14.50 -13.76
N MET A 149 -5.90 -15.76 -14.19
CA MET A 149 -6.67 -16.14 -15.40
C MET A 149 -8.14 -15.77 -15.32
N LYS A 150 -8.73 -15.73 -14.12
CA LYS A 150 -10.13 -15.36 -13.87
C LYS A 150 -10.29 -13.89 -13.46
N PHE A 151 -9.21 -13.10 -13.44
CA PHE A 151 -9.31 -11.70 -13.09
C PHE A 151 -10.14 -10.93 -14.14
N PRO A 152 -11.21 -10.21 -13.75
CA PRO A 152 -12.20 -9.68 -14.69
C PRO A 152 -11.78 -8.30 -15.26
N ASP A 153 -10.63 -8.23 -15.94
CA ASP A 153 -10.07 -7.02 -16.54
C ASP A 153 -10.21 -6.94 -18.06
N SER A 154 -11.05 -7.78 -18.66
CA SER A 154 -11.26 -7.81 -20.12
C SER A 154 -11.79 -6.47 -20.69
N ASP A 155 -12.59 -5.74 -19.92
CA ASP A 155 -13.05 -4.40 -20.26
C ASP A 155 -11.90 -3.37 -20.25
N SER A 156 -11.02 -3.47 -19.28
CA SER A 156 -9.82 -2.63 -19.16
C SER A 156 -8.84 -2.93 -20.27
N PHE A 157 -8.61 -4.22 -20.59
CA PHE A 157 -7.78 -4.62 -21.72
C PHE A 157 -8.33 -4.11 -23.05
N ARG A 158 -9.64 -4.20 -23.29
CA ARG A 158 -10.28 -3.68 -24.50
C ARG A 158 -10.14 -2.17 -24.61
N LYS A 159 -10.19 -1.44 -23.50
CA LYS A 159 -10.13 0.02 -23.47
C LYS A 159 -8.71 0.57 -23.56
N TRP A 160 -7.75 -0.06 -22.88
CA TRP A 160 -6.40 0.46 -22.72
C TRP A 160 -5.30 -0.48 -23.23
N GLY A 161 -5.64 -1.72 -23.56
CA GLY A 161 -4.69 -2.67 -24.15
C GLY A 161 -4.34 -2.30 -25.60
N SER A 162 -3.08 -2.50 -25.99
CA SER A 162 -2.68 -2.38 -27.39
C SER A 162 -3.19 -3.58 -28.18
N ARG A 163 -3.72 -3.34 -29.40
CA ARG A 163 -4.16 -4.40 -30.32
C ARG A 163 -3.05 -5.38 -30.70
N SER A 164 -1.79 -4.98 -30.59
CA SER A 164 -0.62 -5.81 -30.90
C SER A 164 -0.10 -6.62 -29.71
N LYS A 165 -0.64 -6.43 -28.49
CA LYS A 165 -0.17 -7.12 -27.28
C LYS A 165 -1.15 -8.20 -26.83
N SER A 166 -0.61 -9.32 -26.38
CA SER A 166 -1.42 -10.32 -25.64
C SER A 166 -1.84 -9.78 -24.28
N LEU A 167 -2.93 -10.32 -23.73
CA LEU A 167 -3.40 -9.98 -22.39
C LEU A 167 -2.30 -10.18 -21.33
N PHE A 168 -1.51 -11.24 -21.47
CA PHE A 168 -0.41 -11.54 -20.53
C PHE A 168 0.65 -10.43 -20.55
N ARG A 169 1.14 -10.06 -21.72
CA ARG A 169 2.15 -8.98 -21.86
C ARG A 169 1.61 -7.63 -21.40
N TRP A 170 0.37 -7.32 -21.70
CA TRP A 170 -0.26 -6.10 -21.22
C TRP A 170 -0.33 -6.05 -19.69
N ARG A 171 -0.64 -7.17 -19.03
CA ARG A 171 -0.65 -7.25 -17.57
C ARG A 171 0.75 -7.06 -16.95
N GLU A 172 1.77 -7.67 -17.54
CA GLU A 172 3.17 -7.46 -17.14
C GLU A 172 3.58 -5.98 -17.26
N ASP A 173 3.26 -5.35 -18.39
CA ASP A 173 3.56 -3.94 -18.63
C ASP A 173 2.86 -3.02 -17.63
N ASN A 174 1.61 -3.33 -17.23
CA ASN A 174 0.88 -2.56 -16.22
C ASN A 174 1.58 -2.62 -14.85
N ILE A 175 1.97 -3.81 -14.41
CA ILE A 175 2.71 -3.98 -13.15
C ILE A 175 4.05 -3.23 -13.20
N THR A 176 4.82 -3.41 -14.27
CA THR A 176 6.08 -2.71 -14.48
C THR A 176 5.89 -1.20 -14.46
N GLY A 177 4.90 -0.70 -15.20
CA GLY A 177 4.60 0.73 -15.28
C GLY A 177 4.17 1.35 -13.93
N ILE A 178 3.47 0.59 -13.07
CA ILE A 178 3.09 1.02 -11.73
C ILE A 178 4.32 1.10 -10.82
N VAL A 179 5.17 0.05 -10.82
CA VAL A 179 6.39 0.03 -10.01
C VAL A 179 7.34 1.16 -10.41
N THR A 180 7.51 1.38 -11.73
CA THR A 180 8.32 2.48 -12.27
C THR A 180 7.79 3.83 -11.81
N ALA A 181 6.50 4.09 -11.96
CA ALA A 181 5.89 5.37 -11.56
C ALA A 181 6.04 5.64 -10.06
N ILE A 182 5.91 4.61 -9.22
CA ILE A 182 6.13 4.71 -7.78
C ILE A 182 7.61 4.99 -7.48
N TYR A 183 8.53 4.26 -8.12
CA TYR A 183 9.97 4.47 -7.96
C TYR A 183 10.38 5.89 -8.31
N GLU A 184 9.97 6.37 -9.47
CA GLU A 184 10.26 7.72 -9.94
C GLU A 184 9.73 8.80 -8.98
N GLU A 185 8.49 8.63 -8.48
CA GLU A 185 7.91 9.56 -7.51
C GLU A 185 8.69 9.57 -6.19
N VAL A 186 9.07 8.41 -5.66
CA VAL A 186 9.90 8.33 -4.45
C VAL A 186 11.23 9.03 -4.66
N LYS A 187 11.92 8.75 -5.78
CA LYS A 187 13.23 9.34 -6.08
C LYS A 187 13.18 10.84 -6.37
N ARG A 188 12.08 11.31 -6.92
CA ARG A 188 11.81 12.74 -7.12
C ARG A 188 11.63 13.48 -5.79
N LEU A 189 10.94 12.87 -4.82
CA LEU A 189 10.64 13.47 -3.52
C LEU A 189 11.81 13.37 -2.54
N LYS A 190 12.34 12.15 -2.36
CA LYS A 190 13.46 11.85 -1.47
C LYS A 190 14.38 10.79 -2.12
N PRO A 191 15.44 11.20 -2.82
CA PRO A 191 16.30 10.26 -3.59
C PRO A 191 16.94 9.14 -2.76
N TRP A 192 17.15 9.37 -1.46
CA TRP A 192 17.74 8.40 -0.54
C TRP A 192 16.76 7.32 -0.07
N VAL A 193 15.45 7.54 -0.14
CA VAL A 193 14.46 6.55 0.30
C VAL A 193 14.51 5.33 -0.60
N LYS A 194 14.67 4.16 0.02
CA LYS A 194 14.74 2.87 -0.68
C LYS A 194 13.37 2.44 -1.19
N VAL A 195 13.32 1.80 -2.36
CA VAL A 195 12.10 1.18 -2.87
C VAL A 195 12.36 -0.32 -3.04
N ARG A 196 11.56 -1.13 -2.38
CA ARG A 196 11.63 -2.60 -2.42
C ARG A 196 10.26 -3.19 -2.77
N ARG A 197 10.25 -4.40 -3.30
CA ARG A 197 9.04 -5.18 -3.55
C ARG A 197 9.20 -6.62 -3.06
N SER A 198 8.12 -7.22 -2.59
CA SER A 198 8.01 -8.68 -2.46
C SER A 198 7.80 -9.32 -3.84
N PRO A 199 8.24 -10.57 -4.01
CA PRO A 199 8.01 -11.34 -5.22
C PRO A 199 6.51 -11.48 -5.55
#